data_ad23280bb988ac223f131fe5f354b7a6
#
_entry.id   ad23280bb988ac223f131fe5f354b7a6
#
_cell.length_a   1.000
_cell.length_b   1.000
_cell.length_c   1.000
_cell.angle_alpha   90.00
_cell.angle_beta   90.00
_cell.angle_gamma   90.00
#
_symmetry.space_group_name_H-M   'P 1'
#
loop_
_entity.id
_entity.type
_entity.pdbx_description
1 polymer ?
#
loop_
_entity_poly.entity_id
_entity_poly.type
_entity_poly.pdbx_seq_one_letter_code
_entity_poly.pdbx_strand_id
1 'polypeptide(L)'
;QGEALARAILEVVEAHDFGERAIFMSLDYPCLTTIHETHPEWWVGYCAYASAGDLDETIWQYDIDFLAVEESLVSNRLVAQARELGLPVYVWTVYDTDKMKQYLQMGVTGLISDWPDLAAGVVEEYNASHGTDQYLWQGEGLPAGETAAA
;
A
#
# COMPACT_ATOMS: atom_id res chain seq x y z
N GLN A 1 22.31 -6.22 -3.14
CA GLN A 1 21.49 -6.70 -4.29
C GLN A 1 20.30 -5.79 -4.55
N GLY A 2 19.64 -5.26 -3.54
CA GLY A 2 18.46 -4.40 -3.67
C GLY A 2 18.70 -3.11 -4.44
N GLU A 3 19.78 -2.39 -4.13
CA GLU A 3 20.13 -1.15 -4.84
C GLU A 3 20.38 -1.37 -6.35
N ALA A 4 21.05 -2.46 -6.71
CA ALA A 4 21.32 -2.76 -8.13
C ALA A 4 20.02 -3.07 -8.87
N LEU A 5 19.08 -3.77 -8.24
CA LEU A 5 17.76 -4.03 -8.79
C LEU A 5 16.96 -2.72 -8.91
N ALA A 6 16.98 -1.88 -7.88
CA ALA A 6 16.31 -0.58 -7.92
C ALA A 6 16.79 0.27 -9.10
N ARG A 7 18.10 0.37 -9.30
CA ARG A 7 18.68 1.13 -10.42
C ARG A 7 18.25 0.57 -11.78
N ALA A 8 18.21 -0.75 -11.95
CA ALA A 8 17.74 -1.37 -13.19
C ALA A 8 16.23 -1.11 -13.44
N ILE A 9 15.44 -1.07 -12.37
CA ILE A 9 14.00 -0.71 -12.45
C ILE A 9 13.87 0.76 -12.87
N LEU A 10 14.62 1.67 -12.25
CA LEU A 10 14.62 3.09 -12.57
C LEU A 10 14.92 3.32 -14.05
N GLU A 11 15.98 2.72 -14.58
CA GLU A 11 16.36 2.83 -16.01
C GLU A 11 15.20 2.43 -16.95
N VAL A 12 14.47 1.37 -16.62
CA VAL A 12 13.33 0.91 -17.45
C VAL A 12 12.14 1.84 -17.33
N VAL A 13 11.80 2.25 -16.12
CA VAL A 13 10.63 3.10 -15.87
C VAL A 13 10.82 4.49 -16.47
N GLU A 14 12.00 5.08 -16.30
CA GLU A 14 12.38 6.36 -16.92
C GLU A 14 12.35 6.28 -18.45
N ALA A 15 12.94 5.23 -19.04
CA ALA A 15 12.97 5.04 -20.50
C ALA A 15 11.58 4.95 -21.12
N HIS A 16 10.57 4.56 -20.36
CA HIS A 16 9.19 4.43 -20.81
C HIS A 16 8.25 5.56 -20.32
N ASP A 17 8.79 6.56 -19.63
CA ASP A 17 8.00 7.67 -19.05
C ASP A 17 6.81 7.15 -18.22
N PHE A 18 7.08 6.17 -17.36
CA PHE A 18 6.03 5.46 -16.63
C PHE A 18 6.00 5.78 -15.12
N GLY A 19 6.93 6.59 -14.62
CA GLY A 19 7.12 6.86 -13.19
C GLY A 19 5.87 7.37 -12.48
N GLU A 20 5.18 8.34 -13.06
CA GLU A 20 3.96 8.92 -12.49
C GLU A 20 2.76 7.94 -12.44
N ARG A 21 2.86 6.80 -13.12
CA ARG A 21 1.82 5.76 -13.17
C ARG A 21 2.23 4.49 -12.44
N ALA A 22 3.39 4.50 -11.78
CA ALA A 22 3.94 3.37 -11.06
C ALA A 22 3.95 3.63 -9.56
N ILE A 23 3.67 2.62 -8.79
CA ILE A 23 3.94 2.55 -7.37
C ILE A 23 4.91 1.40 -7.13
N PHE A 24 5.90 1.62 -6.27
CA PHE A 24 6.95 0.66 -6.01
C PHE A 24 6.79 0.08 -4.61
N MET A 25 6.87 -1.23 -4.48
CA MET A 25 6.82 -1.84 -3.17
C MET A 25 7.84 -2.97 -3.04
N SER A 26 8.45 -3.11 -1.86
CA SER A 26 9.47 -4.10 -1.59
C SER A 26 9.51 -4.51 -0.12
N LEU A 27 9.97 -5.74 0.14
CA LEU A 27 10.40 -6.22 1.46
C LEU A 27 11.80 -5.71 1.82
N ASP A 28 12.55 -5.18 0.84
CA ASP A 28 13.92 -4.68 1.00
C ASP A 28 13.90 -3.14 1.05
N TYR A 29 13.96 -2.57 2.25
CA TYR A 29 13.92 -1.14 2.45
C TYR A 29 15.04 -0.37 1.72
N PRO A 30 16.30 -0.83 1.65
CA PRO A 30 17.33 -0.20 0.83
C PRO A 30 16.98 -0.06 -0.66
N CYS A 31 16.18 -0.97 -1.20
CA CYS A 31 15.66 -0.84 -2.57
C CYS A 31 14.73 0.37 -2.69
N LEU A 32 13.83 0.55 -1.74
CA LEU A 32 12.89 1.68 -1.70
C LEU A 32 13.61 3.01 -1.51
N THR A 33 14.59 3.05 -0.60
CA THR A 33 15.41 4.24 -0.36
C THR A 33 16.09 4.71 -1.64
N THR A 34 16.66 3.77 -2.43
CA THR A 34 17.30 4.11 -3.71
C THR A 34 16.33 4.73 -4.70
N ILE A 35 15.09 4.25 -4.76
CA ILE A 35 14.04 4.80 -5.63
C ILE A 35 13.65 6.20 -5.14
N HIS A 36 13.36 6.33 -3.87
CA HIS A 36 12.86 7.58 -3.27
C HIS A 36 13.92 8.69 -3.26
N GLU A 37 15.20 8.37 -3.06
CA GLU A 37 16.30 9.35 -3.19
C GLU A 37 16.50 9.85 -4.63
N THR A 38 16.16 9.01 -5.63
CA THR A 38 16.30 9.38 -7.05
C THR A 38 15.06 10.14 -7.53
N HIS A 39 13.89 9.69 -7.13
CA HIS A 39 12.58 10.23 -7.47
C HIS A 39 11.70 10.38 -6.23
N PRO A 40 11.84 11.48 -5.46
CA PRO A 40 11.05 11.71 -4.26
C PRO A 40 9.54 11.84 -4.52
N GLU A 41 9.16 12.11 -5.75
CA GLU A 41 7.77 12.22 -6.21
C GLU A 41 7.13 10.87 -6.52
N TRP A 42 7.90 9.78 -6.60
CA TRP A 42 7.38 8.44 -6.89
C TRP A 42 7.00 7.71 -5.61
N TRP A 43 5.87 7.07 -5.63
CA TRP A 43 5.36 6.36 -4.47
C TRP A 43 6.11 5.07 -4.18
N VAL A 44 6.58 4.96 -2.95
CA VAL A 44 7.25 3.78 -2.43
C VAL A 44 6.55 3.24 -1.19
N GLY A 45 6.37 1.91 -1.13
CA GLY A 45 5.74 1.23 -0.02
C GLY A 45 6.56 0.08 0.52
N TYR A 46 6.56 -0.06 1.84
CA TYR A 46 7.22 -1.19 2.48
C TYR A 46 6.27 -2.37 2.62
N CYS A 47 6.69 -3.52 2.10
CA CYS A 47 5.98 -4.77 2.31
C CYS A 47 6.39 -5.37 3.66
N ALA A 48 5.43 -5.51 4.56
CA ALA A 48 5.64 -6.20 5.82
C ALA A 48 5.05 -7.61 5.73
N TYR A 49 5.88 -8.61 6.02
CA TYR A 49 5.51 -10.01 6.06
C TYR A 49 5.63 -10.56 7.48
N ALA A 50 4.70 -11.40 7.89
CA ALA A 50 4.75 -12.04 9.19
C ALA A 50 5.99 -12.92 9.34
N SER A 51 6.95 -12.44 10.10
CA SER A 51 7.83 -13.32 10.85
C SER A 51 7.21 -13.54 12.24
N ALA A 52 7.71 -14.45 13.03
CA ALA A 52 7.18 -14.76 14.36
C ALA A 52 7.21 -13.53 15.29
N GLY A 53 6.17 -12.72 15.29
CA GLY A 53 6.02 -11.56 16.18
C GLY A 53 5.28 -10.37 15.58
N ASP A 54 5.10 -9.33 16.37
CA ASP A 54 4.56 -8.05 15.96
C ASP A 54 5.51 -7.35 14.96
N LEU A 55 4.97 -6.39 14.20
CA LEU A 55 5.79 -5.51 13.37
C LEU A 55 6.84 -4.81 14.23
N ASP A 56 8.08 -4.82 13.73
CA ASP A 56 9.17 -4.06 14.35
C ASP A 56 8.80 -2.56 14.37
N GLU A 57 8.90 -1.93 15.52
CA GLU A 57 8.58 -0.50 15.68
C GLU A 57 9.47 0.40 14.80
N THR A 58 10.58 -0.10 14.27
CA THR A 58 11.43 0.65 13.33
C THR A 58 10.74 0.95 12.01
N ILE A 59 9.75 0.15 11.60
CA ILE A 59 8.97 0.37 10.37
C ILE A 59 8.30 1.76 10.36
N TRP A 60 7.86 2.24 11.53
CA TRP A 60 7.23 3.55 11.66
C TRP A 60 8.18 4.74 11.44
N GLN A 61 9.48 4.47 11.33
CA GLN A 61 10.52 5.46 11.08
C GLN A 61 11.00 5.42 9.62
N TYR A 62 10.49 4.51 8.79
CA TYR A 62 10.83 4.42 7.38
C TYR A 62 10.23 5.59 6.61
N ASP A 63 11.01 6.12 5.67
CA ASP A 63 10.57 7.11 4.71
C ASP A 63 9.85 6.40 3.56
N ILE A 64 8.53 6.23 3.72
CA ILE A 64 7.65 5.48 2.83
C ILE A 64 6.30 6.17 2.71
N ASP A 65 5.65 6.03 1.57
CA ASP A 65 4.34 6.63 1.30
C ASP A 65 3.18 5.73 1.72
N PHE A 66 3.40 4.42 1.82
CA PHE A 66 2.38 3.47 2.26
C PHE A 66 2.98 2.20 2.85
N LEU A 67 2.16 1.46 3.59
CA LEU A 67 2.51 0.17 4.16
C LEU A 67 1.68 -0.93 3.49
N ALA A 68 2.34 -1.92 2.90
CA ALA A 68 1.69 -3.11 2.35
C ALA A 68 1.93 -4.29 3.31
N VAL A 69 0.87 -4.75 4.01
CA VAL A 69 0.98 -5.76 5.06
C VAL A 69 0.38 -7.10 4.64
N GLU A 70 1.05 -8.16 4.97
CA GLU A 70 0.50 -9.50 4.85
C GLU A 70 -0.67 -9.67 5.84
N GLU A 71 -1.73 -10.38 5.43
CA GLU A 71 -3.01 -10.41 6.13
C GLU A 71 -2.94 -10.84 7.60
N SER A 72 -1.97 -11.67 7.99
CA SER A 72 -1.81 -12.10 9.39
C SER A 72 -1.31 -10.99 10.33
N LEU A 73 -0.72 -9.93 9.80
CA LEU A 73 -0.27 -8.76 10.56
C LEU A 73 -1.36 -7.71 10.76
N VAL A 74 -2.46 -7.80 10.01
CA VAL A 74 -3.52 -6.80 10.06
C VAL A 74 -4.23 -6.87 11.41
N SER A 75 -4.29 -5.73 12.07
CA SER A 75 -5.02 -5.56 13.32
C SER A 75 -5.57 -4.14 13.43
N ASN A 76 -6.61 -3.95 14.22
CA ASN A 76 -7.14 -2.62 14.51
C ASN A 76 -6.07 -1.68 15.09
N ARG A 77 -5.13 -2.22 15.88
CA ARG A 77 -4.02 -1.46 16.45
C ARG A 77 -3.08 -0.96 15.34
N LEU A 78 -2.68 -1.83 14.42
CA LEU A 78 -1.81 -1.48 13.29
C LEU A 78 -2.46 -0.40 12.42
N VAL A 79 -3.72 -0.61 12.03
CA VAL A 79 -4.44 0.35 11.17
C VAL A 79 -4.61 1.70 11.89
N ALA A 80 -4.92 1.71 13.18
CA ALA A 80 -5.03 2.95 13.95
C ALA A 80 -3.69 3.69 14.04
N GLN A 81 -2.60 2.98 14.31
CA GLN A 81 -1.26 3.56 14.39
C GLN A 81 -0.80 4.13 13.04
N ALA A 82 -1.00 3.39 11.95
CA ALA A 82 -0.70 3.88 10.61
C ALA A 82 -1.50 5.14 10.28
N ARG A 83 -2.79 5.16 10.64
CA ARG A 83 -3.66 6.34 10.44
C ARG A 83 -3.17 7.56 11.23
N GLU A 84 -2.74 7.40 12.47
CA GLU A 84 -2.17 8.50 13.28
C GLU A 84 -0.92 9.11 12.62
N LEU A 85 -0.16 8.30 11.87
CA LEU A 85 1.02 8.72 11.11
C LEU A 85 0.68 9.21 9.69
N GLY A 86 -0.60 9.15 9.28
CA GLY A 86 -1.00 9.48 7.92
C GLY A 86 -0.55 8.46 6.87
N LEU A 87 -0.26 7.22 7.27
CA LEU A 87 0.31 6.19 6.42
C LEU A 87 -0.79 5.25 5.90
N PRO A 88 -1.09 5.24 4.58
CA PRO A 88 -2.01 4.30 3.97
C PRO A 88 -1.61 2.84 4.20
N VAL A 89 -2.59 1.97 4.41
CA VAL A 89 -2.38 0.54 4.62
C VAL A 89 -3.07 -0.26 3.53
N TYR A 90 -2.29 -1.07 2.81
CA TYR A 90 -2.77 -2.05 1.84
C TYR A 90 -2.53 -3.46 2.37
N VAL A 91 -3.52 -4.34 2.20
CA VAL A 91 -3.45 -5.73 2.71
C VAL A 91 -3.28 -6.72 1.58
N TRP A 92 -2.33 -7.64 1.71
CA TRP A 92 -2.03 -8.67 0.71
C TRP A 92 -1.80 -10.04 1.35
N THR A 93 -2.02 -11.15 0.67
CA THR A 93 -2.85 -11.26 -0.53
C THR A 93 -4.20 -11.81 -0.11
N VAL A 94 -5.26 -11.07 -0.34
CA VAL A 94 -6.60 -11.41 0.18
C VAL A 94 -7.43 -12.10 -0.89
N TYR A 95 -7.93 -13.31 -0.59
CA TYR A 95 -8.73 -14.13 -1.50
C TYR A 95 -10.19 -14.27 -1.05
N ASP A 96 -10.44 -14.14 0.24
CA ASP A 96 -11.74 -14.39 0.86
C ASP A 96 -12.55 -13.11 0.97
N THR A 97 -13.78 -13.11 0.44
CA THR A 97 -14.64 -11.92 0.41
C THR A 97 -15.08 -11.44 1.79
N ASP A 98 -15.24 -12.35 2.75
CA ASP A 98 -15.62 -11.97 4.12
C ASP A 98 -14.42 -11.30 4.82
N LYS A 99 -13.20 -11.78 4.58
CA LYS A 99 -12.00 -11.13 5.04
C LYS A 99 -11.79 -9.76 4.36
N MET A 100 -12.06 -9.64 3.06
CA MET A 100 -12.02 -8.36 2.35
C MET A 100 -12.93 -7.34 3.05
N LYS A 101 -14.18 -7.71 3.31
CA LYS A 101 -15.14 -6.87 4.04
C LYS A 101 -14.64 -6.52 5.45
N GLN A 102 -14.08 -7.49 6.16
CA GLN A 102 -13.54 -7.27 7.49
C GLN A 102 -12.38 -6.25 7.50
N TYR A 103 -11.44 -6.35 6.55
CA TYR A 103 -10.34 -5.40 6.45
C TYR A 103 -10.81 -4.00 6.07
N LEU A 104 -11.78 -3.88 5.16
CA LEU A 104 -12.42 -2.60 4.87
C LEU A 104 -13.06 -1.98 6.12
N GLN A 105 -13.75 -2.80 6.94
CA GLN A 105 -14.33 -2.34 8.21
C GLN A 105 -13.28 -1.90 9.24
N MET A 106 -12.08 -2.47 9.21
CA MET A 106 -10.95 -2.02 10.03
C MET A 106 -10.40 -0.67 9.54
N GLY A 107 -10.73 -0.27 8.30
CA GLY A 107 -10.31 1.00 7.69
C GLY A 107 -8.96 0.93 7.00
N VAL A 108 -8.62 -0.22 6.40
CA VAL A 108 -7.47 -0.29 5.49
C VAL A 108 -7.75 0.54 4.24
N THR A 109 -6.70 1.04 3.62
CA THR A 109 -6.80 1.92 2.44
C THR A 109 -7.13 1.14 1.18
N GLY A 110 -6.62 -0.10 1.07
CA GLY A 110 -6.87 -0.93 -0.10
C GLY A 110 -6.56 -2.40 0.12
N LEU A 111 -6.98 -3.19 -0.86
CA LEU A 111 -6.82 -4.64 -0.91
C LEU A 111 -5.95 -5.01 -2.11
N ILE A 112 -5.02 -5.93 -1.90
CA ILE A 112 -4.21 -6.54 -2.95
C ILE A 112 -4.65 -7.99 -3.08
N SER A 113 -5.10 -8.37 -4.28
CA SER A 113 -5.67 -9.69 -4.56
C SER A 113 -5.26 -10.15 -5.96
N ASP A 114 -5.13 -11.47 -6.13
CA ASP A 114 -4.97 -12.08 -7.46
C ASP A 114 -6.31 -12.17 -8.22
N TRP A 115 -7.40 -11.82 -7.55
CA TRP A 115 -8.76 -11.77 -8.12
C TRP A 115 -9.32 -10.35 -8.03
N PRO A 116 -8.80 -9.43 -8.86
CA PRO A 116 -9.13 -8.01 -8.76
C PRO A 116 -10.59 -7.68 -9.07
N ASP A 117 -11.22 -8.41 -9.95
CA ASP A 117 -12.64 -8.30 -10.26
C ASP A 117 -13.54 -8.64 -9.04
N LEU A 118 -13.18 -9.70 -8.31
CA LEU A 118 -13.85 -10.05 -7.06
C LEU A 118 -13.67 -8.99 -5.98
N ALA A 119 -12.43 -8.53 -5.82
CA ALA A 119 -12.10 -7.48 -4.84
C ALA A 119 -12.81 -6.16 -5.17
N ALA A 120 -12.85 -5.76 -6.45
CA ALA A 120 -13.57 -4.58 -6.91
C ALA A 120 -15.07 -4.65 -6.55
N GLY A 121 -15.73 -5.78 -6.81
CA GLY A 121 -17.14 -5.98 -6.44
C GLY A 121 -17.40 -5.83 -4.93
N VAL A 122 -16.50 -6.35 -4.10
CA VAL A 122 -16.60 -6.21 -2.63
C VAL A 122 -16.43 -4.74 -2.21
N VAL A 123 -15.46 -4.02 -2.80
CA VAL A 123 -15.23 -2.60 -2.51
C VAL A 123 -16.43 -1.75 -2.95
N GLU A 124 -16.99 -2.00 -4.13
CA GLU A 124 -18.19 -1.31 -4.62
C GLU A 124 -19.39 -1.51 -3.68
N GLU A 125 -19.67 -2.76 -3.29
CA GLU A 125 -20.75 -3.08 -2.35
C GLU A 125 -20.54 -2.38 -0.99
N TYR A 126 -19.31 -2.40 -0.51
CA TYR A 126 -18.96 -1.75 0.74
C TYR A 126 -19.14 -0.23 0.67
N ASN A 127 -18.63 0.42 -0.35
CA ASN A 127 -18.75 1.86 -0.57
C ASN A 127 -20.20 2.31 -0.75
N ALA A 128 -21.03 1.51 -1.44
CA ALA A 128 -22.45 1.80 -1.60
C ALA A 128 -23.21 1.84 -0.27
N SER A 129 -22.78 1.06 0.73
CA SER A 129 -23.44 0.97 2.04
C SER A 129 -22.84 1.89 3.10
N HIS A 130 -21.58 2.29 2.98
CA HIS A 130 -20.84 3.05 4.01
C HIS A 130 -20.36 4.43 3.54
N GLY A 131 -20.46 4.72 2.23
CA GLY A 131 -19.87 5.91 1.60
C GLY A 131 -18.36 5.75 1.37
N THR A 132 -17.85 6.50 0.41
CA THR A 132 -16.43 6.44 0.03
C THR A 132 -15.54 7.27 0.94
N ASP A 133 -16.08 8.24 1.65
CA ASP A 133 -15.33 9.23 2.44
C ASP A 133 -14.61 8.65 3.65
N GLN A 134 -14.98 7.45 4.09
CA GLN A 134 -14.33 6.78 5.23
C GLN A 134 -12.95 6.23 4.87
N TYR A 135 -12.69 5.98 3.59
CA TYR A 135 -11.47 5.31 3.11
C TYR A 135 -10.57 6.22 2.31
N LEU A 136 -11.04 7.42 1.97
CA LEU A 136 -10.17 8.41 1.36
C LEU A 136 -9.14 8.85 2.39
N TRP A 137 -7.92 8.39 2.18
CA TRP A 137 -6.79 8.97 2.88
C TRP A 137 -6.75 10.47 2.57
N GLN A 138 -6.89 11.30 3.59
CA GLN A 138 -6.90 12.76 3.44
C GLN A 138 -5.50 13.37 3.52
N GLY A 139 -4.46 12.57 3.39
CA GLY A 139 -3.09 13.05 3.29
C GLY A 139 -2.77 13.59 1.89
N GLU A 140 -1.90 14.57 1.84
CA GLU A 140 -1.32 15.09 0.60
C GLU A 140 -0.43 14.02 -0.02
N GLY A 141 -0.85 13.30 -1.07
CA GLY A 141 0.03 12.32 -1.66
C GLY A 141 -0.57 11.29 -2.60
N LEU A 142 -1.88 11.19 -2.77
CA LEU A 142 -2.41 10.46 -3.92
C LEU A 142 -2.17 11.30 -5.17
N PRO A 143 -1.59 10.75 -6.26
CA PRO A 143 -1.47 11.47 -7.51
C PRO A 143 -2.85 12.01 -7.89
N ALA A 144 -2.93 13.33 -8.09
CA ALA A 144 -4.15 14.01 -8.49
C ALA A 144 -4.59 13.45 -9.85
N GLY A 145 -5.58 12.56 -9.86
CA GLY A 145 -6.13 12.04 -11.11
C GLY A 145 -6.75 10.65 -11.06
N GLU A 146 -6.50 9.86 -10.04
CA GLU A 146 -7.15 8.56 -9.92
C GLU A 146 -8.11 8.52 -8.72
N THR A 147 -9.31 9.00 -8.96
CA THR A 147 -10.46 8.34 -8.35
C THR A 147 -10.30 6.87 -8.69
N ALA A 148 -10.18 6.01 -7.68
CA ALA A 148 -10.15 4.58 -7.85
C ALA A 148 -11.26 4.21 -8.85
N ALA A 149 -10.88 4.09 -10.10
CA ALA A 149 -11.66 3.36 -11.05
C ALA A 149 -11.52 1.91 -10.59
N ALA A 150 -12.64 1.41 -10.12
CA ALA A 150 -12.90 0.06 -9.71
C ALA A 150 -12.05 -0.97 -10.43
#